data_75d5b931d26e10bbaef95f7d8985a806
#
_entry.id   75d5b931d26e10bbaef95f7d8985a806
#
_cell.length_a   1.000
_cell.length_b   1.000
_cell.length_c   1.000
_cell.angle_alpha   90.00
_cell.angle_beta   90.00
_cell.angle_gamma   90.00
#
_symmetry.space_group_name_H-M   'P 1'
#
loop_
_entity.id
_entity.type
_entity.pdbx_description
1 polymer ?
#
loop_
_entity_poly.entity_id
_entity_poly.type
_entity_poly.pdbx_seq_one_letter_code
_entity_poly.pdbx_strand_id
1 'polypeptide(L)'
;MVNYETTWYRSNQAVYDLVHESAIGGIRKIVVHSGHRGPREIGVGPEFLAWLTDPKLNGAGALFDFGCYGADLATWLMDGHRPDSVTAVTQQIKPDVYPRVDDEATIILTYPNAQAIVQASWNWPFSRKDMEVYGQKGYAITVGRDTVRVRRLEEVETSSDAKPLEKTKEDSVSYLRAVLLGGVKPDGQSSLETNVIVTEILDAARQSAATGKTVSLAETR
;
A
#
# COMPACT_ATOMS: atom_id res chain seq x y z
N MET A 1 6.52 15.80 -3.00
CA MET A 1 7.01 14.50 -2.48
C MET A 1 6.07 14.02 -1.41
N VAL A 2 5.56 12.80 -1.51
CA VAL A 2 4.82 12.12 -0.45
C VAL A 2 5.74 11.08 0.19
N ASN A 3 5.52 10.76 1.44
CA ASN A 3 6.38 9.86 2.20
C ASN A 3 5.55 8.76 2.87
N TYR A 4 5.71 7.53 2.41
CA TYR A 4 5.22 6.33 3.08
C TYR A 4 6.40 5.60 3.73
N GLU A 5 6.19 4.99 4.89
CA GLU A 5 7.24 4.19 5.54
C GLU A 5 7.72 3.05 4.63
N THR A 6 6.79 2.42 3.93
CA THR A 6 7.05 1.26 3.06
C THR A 6 7.83 1.59 1.79
N THR A 7 7.91 2.87 1.41
CA THR A 7 8.74 3.33 0.28
C THR A 7 10.22 2.97 0.50
N TRP A 8 10.66 2.99 1.76
CA TRP A 8 12.05 2.76 2.15
C TRP A 8 12.34 1.30 2.55
N TYR A 9 11.43 0.37 2.21
CA TYR A 9 11.66 -1.04 2.41
C TYR A 9 12.38 -1.62 1.20
N ARG A 10 13.62 -2.09 1.40
CA ARG A 10 14.42 -2.69 0.31
C ARG A 10 13.77 -3.96 -0.25
N SER A 11 12.97 -4.66 0.56
CA SER A 11 12.17 -5.80 0.11
C SER A 11 11.14 -5.41 -0.96
N ASN A 12 10.48 -4.25 -0.81
CA ASN A 12 9.53 -3.74 -1.80
C ASN A 12 10.24 -3.39 -3.11
N GLN A 13 11.41 -2.74 -3.05
CA GLN A 13 12.21 -2.45 -4.24
C GLN A 13 12.64 -3.75 -4.95
N ALA A 14 13.06 -4.76 -4.21
CA ALA A 14 13.44 -6.04 -4.80
C ALA A 14 12.28 -6.73 -5.51
N VAL A 15 11.06 -6.66 -4.97
CA VAL A 15 9.87 -7.19 -5.65
C VAL A 15 9.54 -6.36 -6.90
N TYR A 16 9.67 -5.05 -6.83
CA TYR A 16 9.49 -4.17 -7.98
C TYR A 16 10.46 -4.54 -9.11
N ASP A 17 11.74 -4.71 -8.80
CA ASP A 17 12.76 -5.11 -9.77
C ASP A 17 12.41 -6.45 -10.43
N LEU A 18 12.01 -7.47 -9.64
CA LEU A 18 11.58 -8.78 -10.16
C LEU A 18 10.39 -8.70 -11.11
N VAL A 19 9.45 -7.80 -10.85
CA VAL A 19 8.28 -7.54 -11.73
C VAL A 19 8.75 -6.92 -13.04
N HIS A 20 9.58 -5.87 -12.98
CA HIS A 20 10.04 -5.12 -14.17
C HIS A 20 11.03 -5.91 -15.02
N GLU A 21 11.82 -6.78 -14.39
CA GLU A 21 12.66 -7.77 -15.09
C GLU A 21 11.85 -8.94 -15.67
N SER A 22 10.53 -8.96 -15.48
CA SER A 22 9.63 -10.06 -15.89
C SER A 22 10.01 -11.42 -15.27
N ALA A 23 10.73 -11.41 -14.15
CA ALA A 23 11.25 -12.62 -13.50
C ALA A 23 10.13 -13.55 -12.98
N ILE A 24 8.97 -12.97 -12.64
CA ILE A 24 7.75 -13.71 -12.25
C ILE A 24 6.65 -13.62 -13.30
N GLY A 25 6.92 -13.02 -14.47
CA GLY A 25 5.93 -12.76 -15.53
C GLY A 25 4.96 -11.64 -15.17
N GLY A 26 3.98 -11.38 -16.04
CA GLY A 26 2.99 -10.32 -15.82
C GLY A 26 2.18 -10.56 -14.54
N ILE A 27 1.93 -9.49 -13.79
CA ILE A 27 1.18 -9.52 -12.52
C ILE A 27 -0.24 -10.06 -12.75
N ARG A 28 -0.71 -10.92 -11.83
CA ARG A 28 -2.08 -11.44 -11.76
C ARG A 28 -2.76 -11.08 -10.45
N LYS A 29 -2.02 -11.06 -9.35
CA LYS A 29 -2.56 -10.74 -8.04
C LYS A 29 -1.52 -10.00 -7.22
N ILE A 30 -1.98 -8.98 -6.51
CA ILE A 30 -1.24 -8.29 -5.44
C ILE A 30 -2.06 -8.43 -4.17
N VAL A 31 -1.44 -8.79 -3.06
CA VAL A 31 -2.07 -8.75 -1.73
C VAL A 31 -1.18 -7.93 -0.81
N VAL A 32 -1.71 -6.87 -0.23
CA VAL A 32 -0.98 -6.01 0.70
C VAL A 32 -1.61 -6.10 2.07
N HIS A 33 -0.78 -6.33 3.07
CA HIS A 33 -1.17 -6.36 4.47
C HIS A 33 -0.55 -5.17 5.18
N SER A 34 -1.39 -4.33 5.78
CA SER A 34 -0.93 -3.19 6.58
C SER A 34 -1.82 -3.02 7.80
N GLY A 35 -1.25 -3.18 8.99
CA GLY A 35 -2.03 -3.06 10.20
C GLY A 35 -1.22 -3.24 11.48
N HIS A 36 -1.88 -2.91 12.58
CA HIS A 36 -1.41 -3.12 13.94
C HIS A 36 -2.60 -3.12 14.92
N ARG A 37 -2.35 -3.08 16.23
CA ARG A 37 -3.40 -3.13 17.26
C ARG A 37 -4.35 -1.94 17.29
N GLY A 38 -3.98 -0.83 16.67
CA GLY A 38 -4.69 0.43 16.66
C GLY A 38 -3.87 1.59 17.22
N PRO A 39 -4.10 2.83 16.76
CA PRO A 39 -3.30 3.98 17.15
C PRO A 39 -3.40 4.30 18.65
N ARG A 40 -4.57 4.12 19.28
CA ARG A 40 -4.72 4.30 20.72
C ARG A 40 -3.93 3.26 21.51
N GLU A 41 -4.00 2.00 21.10
CA GLU A 41 -3.37 0.87 21.76
C GLU A 41 -1.85 0.88 21.65
N ILE A 42 -1.30 1.47 20.60
CA ILE A 42 0.16 1.65 20.48
C ILE A 42 0.66 2.96 21.09
N GLY A 43 -0.26 3.81 21.61
CA GLY A 43 0.08 5.00 22.36
C GLY A 43 0.56 6.17 21.50
N VAL A 44 -0.04 6.41 20.34
CA VAL A 44 0.27 7.62 19.55
C VAL A 44 -0.11 8.90 20.30
N GLY A 45 0.55 10.00 20.00
CA GLY A 45 0.29 11.29 20.65
C GLY A 45 -1.18 11.73 20.50
N PRO A 46 -1.76 12.41 21.52
CA PRO A 46 -3.19 12.73 21.57
C PRO A 46 -3.63 13.61 20.39
N GLU A 47 -2.82 14.54 19.93
CA GLU A 47 -3.12 15.43 18.80
C GLU A 47 -3.21 14.63 17.49
N PHE A 48 -2.26 13.71 17.27
CA PHE A 48 -2.26 12.83 16.11
C PHE A 48 -3.44 11.87 16.17
N LEU A 49 -3.75 11.29 17.34
CA LEU A 49 -4.91 10.42 17.51
C LEU A 49 -6.22 11.16 17.19
N ALA A 50 -6.37 12.39 17.70
CA ALA A 50 -7.55 13.20 17.44
C ALA A 50 -7.76 13.50 15.95
N TRP A 51 -6.67 13.81 15.23
CA TRP A 51 -6.69 14.01 13.78
C TRP A 51 -7.01 12.72 13.04
N LEU A 52 -6.33 11.63 13.37
CA LEU A 52 -6.43 10.35 12.68
C LEU A 52 -7.84 9.71 12.79
N THR A 53 -8.50 9.93 13.93
CA THR A 53 -9.85 9.41 14.23
C THR A 53 -10.99 10.39 13.89
N ASP A 54 -10.69 11.51 13.24
CA ASP A 54 -11.71 12.44 12.74
C ASP A 54 -11.93 12.23 11.23
N PRO A 55 -13.12 11.74 10.82
CA PRO A 55 -13.42 11.48 9.41
C PRO A 55 -13.42 12.73 8.52
N LYS A 56 -13.54 13.93 9.11
CA LYS A 56 -13.44 15.18 8.36
C LYS A 56 -12.01 15.59 8.08
N LEU A 57 -11.08 15.20 8.94
CA LEU A 57 -9.66 15.56 8.82
C LEU A 57 -8.83 14.49 8.11
N ASN A 58 -9.07 13.22 8.44
CA ASN A 58 -8.34 12.08 7.86
C ASN A 58 -9.08 11.40 6.69
N GLY A 59 -10.40 11.60 6.55
CA GLY A 59 -11.23 11.00 5.50
C GLY A 59 -11.92 9.69 5.92
N ALA A 60 -11.24 8.83 6.66
CA ALA A 60 -11.73 7.58 7.24
C ALA A 60 -10.81 7.14 8.39
N GLY A 61 -10.93 5.93 8.89
CA GLY A 61 -10.04 5.33 9.88
C GLY A 61 -8.93 4.48 9.26
N ALA A 62 -8.94 3.17 9.56
CA ALA A 62 -7.96 2.22 9.04
C ALA A 62 -7.92 2.20 7.51
N LEU A 63 -9.05 2.42 6.86
CA LEU A 63 -9.14 2.48 5.40
C LEU A 63 -8.17 3.50 4.81
N PHE A 64 -8.05 4.70 5.39
CA PHE A 64 -7.11 5.72 4.92
C PHE A 64 -5.71 5.53 5.52
N ASP A 65 -5.61 5.28 6.83
CA ASP A 65 -4.34 5.16 7.54
C ASP A 65 -3.45 4.03 7.01
N PHE A 66 -4.04 2.86 6.77
CA PHE A 66 -3.33 1.70 6.24
C PHE A 66 -3.65 1.35 4.79
N GLY A 67 -4.83 1.71 4.30
CA GLY A 67 -5.18 1.51 2.90
C GLY A 67 -4.28 2.28 1.95
N CYS A 68 -3.74 3.44 2.36
CA CYS A 68 -2.84 4.24 1.56
C CYS A 68 -1.56 3.49 1.17
N TYR A 69 -0.99 2.66 2.05
CA TYR A 69 0.18 1.85 1.74
C TYR A 69 -0.08 0.85 0.62
N GLY A 70 -1.23 0.17 0.70
CA GLY A 70 -1.59 -0.81 -0.32
C GLY A 70 -1.98 -0.17 -1.65
N ALA A 71 -2.68 0.95 -1.63
CA ALA A 71 -3.00 1.71 -2.82
C ALA A 71 -1.74 2.23 -3.52
N ASP A 72 -0.76 2.73 -2.75
CA ASP A 72 0.53 3.19 -3.26
C ASP A 72 1.34 2.06 -3.89
N LEU A 73 1.55 0.97 -3.16
CA LEU A 73 2.29 -0.20 -3.65
C LEU A 73 1.64 -0.80 -4.90
N ALA A 74 0.31 -0.93 -4.94
CA ALA A 74 -0.39 -1.45 -6.10
C ALA A 74 -0.24 -0.50 -7.31
N THR A 75 -0.42 0.81 -7.12
CA THR A 75 -0.25 1.81 -8.18
C THR A 75 1.17 1.80 -8.73
N TRP A 76 2.17 1.72 -7.88
CA TRP A 76 3.58 1.67 -8.25
C TRP A 76 3.93 0.40 -9.04
N LEU A 77 3.50 -0.77 -8.57
CA LEU A 77 3.71 -2.05 -9.24
C LEU A 77 2.97 -2.17 -10.59
N MET A 78 1.88 -1.43 -10.74
CA MET A 78 1.09 -1.34 -11.97
C MET A 78 1.49 -0.16 -12.86
N ASP A 79 2.73 0.38 -12.70
CA ASP A 79 3.29 1.45 -13.52
C ASP A 79 2.44 2.73 -13.59
N GLY A 80 1.75 3.08 -12.51
CA GLY A 80 0.87 4.24 -12.45
C GLY A 80 -0.47 4.06 -13.17
N HIS A 81 -0.82 2.84 -13.57
CA HIS A 81 -2.14 2.58 -14.15
C HIS A 81 -3.22 2.61 -13.07
N ARG A 82 -4.30 3.34 -13.36
CA ARG A 82 -5.51 3.32 -12.52
C ARG A 82 -6.19 1.97 -12.58
N PRO A 83 -6.73 1.46 -11.47
CA PRO A 83 -7.64 0.32 -11.55
C PRO A 83 -8.93 0.71 -12.28
N ASP A 84 -9.54 -0.24 -12.99
CA ASP A 84 -10.85 -0.03 -13.65
C ASP A 84 -11.94 0.23 -12.62
N SER A 85 -11.84 -0.42 -11.45
CA SER A 85 -12.82 -0.26 -10.38
C SER A 85 -12.25 -0.57 -8.99
N VAL A 86 -12.93 -0.02 -7.98
CA VAL A 86 -12.64 -0.19 -6.55
C VAL A 86 -13.88 -0.69 -5.84
N THR A 87 -13.72 -1.76 -5.06
CA THR A 87 -14.73 -2.27 -4.12
C THR A 87 -14.13 -2.31 -2.72
N ALA A 88 -14.86 -1.86 -1.72
CA ALA A 88 -14.36 -1.89 -0.34
C ALA A 88 -15.45 -2.27 0.66
N VAL A 89 -15.00 -2.89 1.75
CA VAL A 89 -15.79 -3.18 2.94
C VAL A 89 -15.04 -2.64 4.14
N THR A 90 -15.76 -1.94 5.03
CA THR A 90 -15.23 -1.44 6.30
C THR A 90 -16.06 -1.93 7.47
N GLN A 91 -15.44 -2.04 8.65
CA GLN A 91 -16.10 -2.36 9.90
C GLN A 91 -15.56 -1.50 11.03
N GLN A 92 -16.40 -1.31 12.07
CA GLN A 92 -16.00 -0.87 13.40
C GLN A 92 -16.07 -2.07 14.34
N ILE A 93 -14.93 -2.71 14.57
CA ILE A 93 -14.82 -3.86 15.49
C ILE A 93 -14.70 -3.36 16.94
N LYS A 94 -14.11 -2.18 17.13
CA LYS A 94 -13.92 -1.51 18.42
C LYS A 94 -14.67 -0.16 18.48
N PRO A 95 -16.02 -0.15 18.39
CA PRO A 95 -16.78 1.10 18.34
C PRO A 95 -16.64 1.97 19.60
N ASP A 96 -16.37 1.35 20.76
CA ASP A 96 -16.11 2.08 22.01
C ASP A 96 -14.76 2.81 22.02
N VAL A 97 -13.82 2.38 21.16
CA VAL A 97 -12.49 2.97 21.05
C VAL A 97 -12.45 3.97 19.88
N TYR A 98 -13.04 3.63 18.75
CA TYR A 98 -13.06 4.41 17.51
C TYR A 98 -14.49 4.68 17.03
N PRO A 99 -15.27 5.53 17.76
CA PRO A 99 -16.72 5.66 17.54
C PRO A 99 -17.10 6.34 16.21
N ARG A 100 -16.17 7.00 15.52
CA ARG A 100 -16.46 7.82 14.35
C ARG A 100 -15.86 7.34 13.04
N VAL A 101 -14.98 6.33 13.10
CA VAL A 101 -14.24 5.83 11.93
C VAL A 101 -14.18 4.31 11.94
N ASP A 102 -13.91 3.73 10.79
CA ASP A 102 -13.61 2.31 10.66
C ASP A 102 -12.26 1.96 11.33
N ASP A 103 -12.15 0.73 11.80
CA ASP A 103 -10.91 0.17 12.33
C ASP A 103 -10.48 -1.11 11.61
N GLU A 104 -11.29 -1.54 10.62
CA GLU A 104 -11.01 -2.67 9.74
C GLU A 104 -11.49 -2.35 8.34
N ALA A 105 -10.65 -2.60 7.31
CA ALA A 105 -10.99 -2.38 5.92
C ALA A 105 -10.34 -3.41 4.98
N THR A 106 -11.08 -3.80 3.97
CA THR A 106 -10.57 -4.55 2.81
C THR A 106 -10.95 -3.80 1.54
N ILE A 107 -9.95 -3.52 0.70
CA ILE A 107 -10.13 -2.85 -0.58
C ILE A 107 -9.73 -3.82 -1.70
N ILE A 108 -10.53 -3.92 -2.73
CA ILE A 108 -10.27 -4.70 -3.93
C ILE A 108 -10.14 -3.75 -5.11
N LEU A 109 -8.99 -3.76 -5.77
CA LEU A 109 -8.70 -3.01 -6.98
C LEU A 109 -8.75 -3.99 -8.16
N THR A 110 -9.54 -3.68 -9.18
CA THR A 110 -9.65 -4.51 -10.40
C THR A 110 -8.96 -3.79 -11.55
N TYR A 111 -8.03 -4.49 -12.19
CA TYR A 111 -7.34 -4.07 -13.40
C TYR A 111 -7.71 -5.03 -14.56
N PRO A 112 -7.46 -4.69 -15.84
CA PRO A 112 -7.84 -5.55 -16.97
C PRO A 112 -7.30 -6.98 -16.87
N ASN A 113 -6.10 -7.16 -16.31
CA ASN A 113 -5.42 -8.46 -16.24
C ASN A 113 -4.94 -8.86 -14.84
N ALA A 114 -5.25 -8.05 -13.82
CA ALA A 114 -4.81 -8.26 -12.45
C ALA A 114 -5.85 -7.79 -11.44
N GLN A 115 -5.68 -8.22 -10.21
CA GLN A 115 -6.46 -7.74 -9.07
C GLN A 115 -5.52 -7.47 -7.89
N ALA A 116 -5.75 -6.37 -7.17
CA ALA A 116 -5.09 -6.15 -5.89
C ALA A 116 -6.09 -6.23 -4.73
N ILE A 117 -5.66 -6.80 -3.61
CA ILE A 117 -6.37 -6.82 -2.33
C ILE A 117 -5.53 -6.08 -1.31
N VAL A 118 -6.09 -5.05 -0.71
CA VAL A 118 -5.46 -4.28 0.36
C VAL A 118 -6.22 -4.56 1.65
N GLN A 119 -5.50 -5.06 2.65
CA GLN A 119 -6.01 -5.28 3.99
C GLN A 119 -5.43 -4.22 4.92
N ALA A 120 -6.32 -3.42 5.50
CA ALA A 120 -5.98 -2.30 6.36
C ALA A 120 -6.65 -2.49 7.73
N SER A 121 -5.88 -2.57 8.82
CA SER A 121 -6.43 -2.98 10.11
C SER A 121 -5.78 -2.28 11.31
N TRP A 122 -6.63 -1.91 12.27
CA TRP A 122 -6.25 -1.53 13.63
C TRP A 122 -6.55 -2.63 14.66
N ASN A 123 -6.78 -3.88 14.20
CA ASN A 123 -7.22 -4.99 15.04
C ASN A 123 -6.22 -6.16 15.12
N TRP A 124 -5.08 -6.05 14.45
CA TRP A 124 -4.11 -7.13 14.45
C TRP A 124 -3.23 -7.11 15.71
N PRO A 125 -2.91 -8.28 16.31
CA PRO A 125 -2.12 -8.33 17.54
C PRO A 125 -0.68 -7.89 17.35
N PHE A 126 -0.17 -7.88 16.10
CA PHE A 126 1.18 -7.48 15.73
C PHE A 126 1.15 -6.47 14.59
N SER A 127 2.17 -5.62 14.53
CA SER A 127 2.39 -4.80 13.35
C SER A 127 2.79 -5.67 12.16
N ARG A 128 2.13 -5.46 11.03
CA ARG A 128 2.41 -6.15 9.77
C ARG A 128 2.33 -5.15 8.62
N LYS A 129 3.39 -5.09 7.83
CA LYS A 129 3.47 -4.31 6.58
C LYS A 129 4.27 -5.14 5.60
N ASP A 130 3.58 -5.90 4.78
CA ASP A 130 4.15 -6.78 3.77
C ASP A 130 3.24 -6.90 2.55
N MET A 131 3.77 -7.44 1.46
CA MET A 131 2.98 -7.72 0.26
C MET A 131 3.35 -9.06 -0.37
N GLU A 132 2.41 -9.61 -1.11
CA GLU A 132 2.54 -10.78 -1.94
C GLU A 132 2.19 -10.41 -3.38
N VAL A 133 3.06 -10.73 -4.33
CA VAL A 133 2.85 -10.47 -5.75
C VAL A 133 2.93 -11.79 -6.51
N TYR A 134 1.82 -12.15 -7.13
CA TYR A 134 1.70 -13.37 -7.95
C TYR A 134 1.66 -12.98 -9.42
N GLY A 135 2.63 -13.46 -10.16
CA GLY A 135 2.73 -13.31 -11.61
C GLY A 135 2.38 -14.60 -12.36
N GLN A 136 2.50 -14.57 -13.67
CA GLN A 136 2.22 -15.72 -14.53
C GLN A 136 3.25 -16.85 -14.38
N LYS A 137 4.48 -16.55 -13.93
CA LYS A 137 5.60 -17.48 -13.88
C LYS A 137 6.16 -17.67 -12.48
N GLY A 138 5.52 -17.12 -11.45
CA GLY A 138 5.99 -17.23 -10.09
C GLY A 138 5.37 -16.21 -9.16
N TYR A 139 5.91 -16.13 -7.97
CA TYR A 139 5.51 -15.12 -6.97
C TYR A 139 6.72 -14.56 -6.22
N ALA A 140 6.54 -13.38 -5.65
CA ALA A 140 7.45 -12.77 -4.71
C ALA A 140 6.68 -12.26 -3.50
N ILE A 141 7.22 -12.50 -2.29
CA ILE A 141 6.59 -12.13 -1.01
C ILE A 141 7.61 -11.37 -0.20
N THR A 142 7.26 -10.15 0.24
CA THR A 142 8.11 -9.41 1.17
C THR A 142 7.94 -9.94 2.60
N VAL A 143 9.05 -10.07 3.32
CA VAL A 143 9.05 -10.47 4.73
C VAL A 143 9.70 -9.34 5.53
N GLY A 144 8.85 -8.45 6.03
CA GLY A 144 9.32 -7.21 6.68
C GLY A 144 10.06 -6.30 5.71
N ARG A 145 11.01 -5.52 6.26
CA ARG A 145 11.70 -4.46 5.51
C ARG A 145 12.77 -4.97 4.53
N ASP A 146 13.31 -6.15 4.78
CA ASP A 146 14.61 -6.52 4.24
C ASP A 146 14.61 -7.81 3.44
N THR A 147 13.74 -8.76 3.73
CA THR A 147 13.78 -10.11 3.16
C THR A 147 12.69 -10.32 2.12
N VAL A 148 13.02 -11.07 1.07
CA VAL A 148 12.07 -11.48 0.02
C VAL A 148 12.10 -12.99 -0.14
N ARG A 149 10.92 -13.59 -0.24
CA ARG A 149 10.72 -14.97 -0.67
C ARG A 149 10.28 -14.98 -2.12
N VAL A 150 10.92 -15.80 -2.95
CA VAL A 150 10.64 -15.88 -4.39
C VAL A 150 10.52 -17.34 -4.79
N ARG A 151 9.50 -17.62 -5.59
CA ARG A 151 9.39 -18.92 -6.28
C ARG A 151 9.00 -18.68 -7.74
N ARG A 152 9.75 -19.29 -8.65
CA ARG A 152 9.42 -19.35 -10.07
C ARG A 152 8.91 -20.74 -10.42
N LEU A 153 8.29 -20.85 -11.61
CA LEU A 153 7.89 -22.16 -12.14
C LEU A 153 9.10 -23.09 -12.17
N GLU A 154 8.89 -24.35 -11.79
CA GLU A 154 9.88 -25.44 -11.75
C GLU A 154 11.03 -25.22 -10.72
N GLU A 155 11.01 -24.14 -9.96
CA GLU A 155 12.00 -23.85 -8.92
C GLU A 155 11.42 -24.07 -7.51
N VAL A 156 12.29 -24.35 -6.55
CA VAL A 156 11.93 -24.30 -5.12
C VAL A 156 11.91 -22.86 -4.64
N GLU A 157 11.08 -22.56 -3.64
CA GLU A 157 11.09 -21.25 -3.01
C GLU A 157 12.45 -20.95 -2.40
N THR A 158 12.94 -19.75 -2.64
CA THR A 158 14.15 -19.20 -2.02
C THR A 158 13.79 -18.02 -1.13
N SER A 159 14.57 -17.80 -0.08
CA SER A 159 14.48 -16.63 0.79
C SER A 159 15.83 -15.95 0.88
N SER A 160 15.87 -14.66 0.66
CA SER A 160 17.13 -13.88 0.69
C SER A 160 16.87 -12.44 1.13
N ASP A 161 17.89 -11.81 1.67
CA ASP A 161 17.85 -10.38 1.93
C ASP A 161 17.98 -9.58 0.63
N ALA A 162 17.17 -8.55 0.51
CA ALA A 162 17.23 -7.61 -0.59
C ALA A 162 18.50 -6.77 -0.52
N LYS A 163 18.98 -6.32 -1.67
CA LYS A 163 20.13 -5.41 -1.77
C LYS A 163 19.82 -4.08 -1.05
N PRO A 164 20.82 -3.43 -0.46
CA PRO A 164 20.65 -2.08 0.06
C PRO A 164 20.12 -1.13 -1.02
N LEU A 165 19.27 -0.19 -0.61
CA LEU A 165 18.84 0.89 -1.48
C LEU A 165 20.02 1.83 -1.80
N GLU A 166 19.89 2.61 -2.87
CA GLU A 166 20.82 3.68 -3.16
C GLU A 166 20.87 4.69 -2.00
N LYS A 167 22.04 5.27 -1.72
CA LYS A 167 22.23 6.23 -0.62
C LYS A 167 21.26 7.40 -0.62
N THR A 168 20.83 7.83 -1.79
CA THR A 168 19.84 8.91 -1.97
C THR A 168 18.40 8.45 -1.70
N LYS A 169 18.16 7.15 -1.66
CA LYS A 169 16.85 6.51 -1.46
C LYS A 169 16.81 5.58 -0.25
N GLU A 170 17.82 5.62 0.64
CA GLU A 170 17.87 4.73 1.81
C GLU A 170 16.83 5.06 2.88
N ASP A 171 16.41 6.33 2.95
CA ASP A 171 15.36 6.84 3.84
C ASP A 171 14.76 8.14 3.33
N SER A 172 13.66 8.58 3.98
CA SER A 172 12.91 9.77 3.59
C SER A 172 13.71 11.08 3.69
N VAL A 173 14.64 11.17 4.62
CA VAL A 173 15.45 12.38 4.85
C VAL A 173 16.52 12.49 3.76
N SER A 174 17.21 11.38 3.49
CA SER A 174 18.21 11.29 2.41
C SER A 174 17.59 11.63 1.06
N TYR A 175 16.38 11.10 0.80
CA TYR A 175 15.65 11.38 -0.43
C TYR A 175 15.17 12.83 -0.52
N LEU A 176 14.60 13.39 0.57
CA LEU A 176 14.20 14.80 0.62
C LEU A 176 15.39 15.72 0.36
N ARG A 177 16.54 15.41 0.96
CA ARG A 177 17.79 16.15 0.71
C ARG A 177 18.18 16.08 -0.78
N ALA A 178 18.11 14.91 -1.40
CA ALA A 178 18.43 14.76 -2.81
C ALA A 178 17.46 15.57 -3.71
N VAL A 179 16.19 15.62 -3.35
CA VAL A 179 15.18 16.43 -4.05
C VAL A 179 15.48 17.92 -3.92
N LEU A 180 15.77 18.41 -2.70
CA LEU A 180 15.94 19.85 -2.44
C LEU A 180 17.29 20.39 -2.91
N LEU A 181 18.35 19.60 -2.77
CA LEU A 181 19.73 20.05 -2.98
C LEU A 181 20.38 19.40 -4.20
N GLY A 182 19.94 18.19 -4.59
CA GLY A 182 20.52 17.42 -5.67
C GLY A 182 19.76 17.49 -7.00
N GLY A 183 18.63 18.22 -7.03
CA GLY A 183 17.80 18.35 -8.24
C GLY A 183 17.09 17.06 -8.66
N VAL A 184 16.96 16.08 -7.78
CA VAL A 184 16.22 14.85 -8.04
C VAL A 184 14.72 15.17 -8.09
N LYS A 185 14.03 14.76 -9.15
CA LYS A 185 12.57 14.87 -9.22
C LYS A 185 11.95 13.71 -8.42
N PRO A 186 10.96 13.97 -7.56
CA PRO A 186 10.23 12.87 -6.90
C PRO A 186 9.64 11.90 -7.92
N ASP A 187 9.94 10.62 -7.75
CA ASP A 187 9.52 9.53 -8.64
C ASP A 187 8.83 8.39 -7.88
N GLY A 188 8.30 7.42 -8.60
CA GLY A 188 7.70 6.20 -8.05
C GLY A 188 6.66 6.50 -6.99
N GLN A 189 6.76 5.83 -5.86
CA GLN A 189 5.84 5.95 -4.72
C GLN A 189 5.75 7.38 -4.15
N SER A 190 6.81 8.18 -4.28
CA SER A 190 6.87 9.56 -3.75
C SER A 190 6.39 10.63 -4.74
N SER A 191 6.06 10.27 -5.98
CA SER A 191 5.65 11.22 -7.03
C SER A 191 4.25 11.80 -6.79
N LEU A 192 3.97 12.96 -7.36
CA LEU A 192 2.63 13.55 -7.36
C LEU A 192 1.66 12.68 -8.15
N GLU A 193 2.09 12.21 -9.30
CA GLU A 193 1.29 11.42 -10.22
C GLU A 193 0.75 10.15 -9.57
N THR A 194 1.62 9.37 -8.89
CA THR A 194 1.22 8.19 -8.12
C THR A 194 0.24 8.55 -7.02
N ASN A 195 0.51 9.62 -6.28
CA ASN A 195 -0.29 9.99 -5.10
C ASN A 195 -1.65 10.60 -5.43
N VAL A 196 -1.84 11.17 -6.61
CA VAL A 196 -3.17 11.53 -7.12
C VAL A 196 -4.01 10.26 -7.29
N ILE A 197 -3.45 9.23 -7.93
CA ILE A 197 -4.14 7.94 -8.12
C ILE A 197 -4.44 7.26 -6.77
N VAL A 198 -3.50 7.27 -5.84
CA VAL A 198 -3.71 6.76 -4.47
C VAL A 198 -4.91 7.43 -3.81
N THR A 199 -4.99 8.76 -3.92
CA THR A 199 -6.11 9.53 -3.33
C THR A 199 -7.44 9.20 -4.00
N GLU A 200 -7.45 9.06 -5.33
CA GLU A 200 -8.64 8.62 -6.09
C GLU A 200 -9.11 7.21 -5.65
N ILE A 201 -8.17 6.28 -5.47
CA ILE A 201 -8.47 4.92 -4.98
C ILE A 201 -9.08 4.96 -3.58
N LEU A 202 -8.49 5.73 -2.66
CA LEU A 202 -8.98 5.82 -1.28
C LEU A 202 -10.37 6.47 -1.21
N ASP A 203 -10.62 7.52 -2.00
CA ASP A 203 -11.95 8.15 -2.04
C ASP A 203 -13.00 7.21 -2.65
N ALA A 204 -12.66 6.50 -3.74
CA ALA A 204 -13.52 5.47 -4.32
C ALA A 204 -13.79 4.32 -3.34
N ALA A 205 -12.79 3.88 -2.57
CA ALA A 205 -12.95 2.86 -1.54
C ALA A 205 -13.91 3.33 -0.43
N ARG A 206 -13.77 4.57 0.02
CA ARG A 206 -14.70 5.19 0.99
C ARG A 206 -16.13 5.25 0.45
N GLN A 207 -16.32 5.66 -0.81
CA GLN A 207 -17.62 5.67 -1.47
C GLN A 207 -18.21 4.27 -1.60
N SER A 208 -17.38 3.29 -2.00
CA SER A 208 -17.77 1.89 -2.12
C SER A 208 -18.25 1.33 -0.79
N ALA A 209 -17.48 1.52 0.28
CA ALA A 209 -17.84 1.07 1.63
C ALA A 209 -19.15 1.70 2.12
N ALA A 210 -19.36 3.00 1.86
CA ALA A 210 -20.56 3.72 2.27
C ALA A 210 -21.82 3.28 1.49
N THR A 211 -21.69 2.87 0.23
CA THR A 211 -22.81 2.54 -0.65
C THR A 211 -23.05 1.04 -0.86
N GLY A 212 -22.07 0.20 -0.49
CA GLY A 212 -22.06 -1.23 -0.80
C GLY A 212 -21.92 -1.54 -2.30
N LYS A 213 -21.47 -0.57 -3.11
CA LYS A 213 -21.35 -0.71 -4.56
C LYS A 213 -19.91 -0.55 -5.01
N THR A 214 -19.54 -1.25 -6.08
CA THR A 214 -18.28 -1.00 -6.78
C THR A 214 -18.29 0.39 -7.42
N VAL A 215 -17.18 1.12 -7.29
CA VAL A 215 -16.96 2.43 -7.90
C VAL A 215 -16.03 2.26 -9.11
N SER A 216 -16.42 2.76 -10.27
CA SER A 216 -15.58 2.77 -11.47
C SER A 216 -14.60 3.95 -11.41
N LEU A 217 -13.33 3.68 -11.72
CA LEU A 217 -12.27 4.69 -11.96
C LEU A 217 -11.83 4.72 -13.43
N ALA A 218 -12.39 3.83 -14.28
CA ALA A 218 -12.17 3.90 -15.71
C ALA A 218 -12.62 5.28 -16.22
N GLU A 219 -11.76 5.95 -16.99
CA GLU A 219 -12.17 7.19 -17.68
C GLU A 219 -13.41 6.87 -18.53
N THR A 220 -14.45 7.66 -18.35
CA THR A 220 -15.60 7.63 -19.25
C THR A 220 -15.10 8.06 -20.63
N ARG A 221 -14.95 7.10 -21.54
CA ARG A 221 -14.54 7.34 -22.93
C ARG A 221 -15.59 8.18 -23.67
#